data_96c6746cdb884a8b6e0252f7d037a615
#
_entry.id   96c6746cdb884a8b6e0252f7d037a615
#
_cell.length_a   1.000
_cell.length_b   1.000
_cell.length_c   1.000
_cell.angle_alpha   90.00
_cell.angle_beta   90.00
_cell.angle_gamma   90.00
#
_symmetry.space_group_name_H-M   'P 1'
#
loop_
_entity.id
_entity.type
_entity.pdbx_description
1 polymer ?
#
loop_
_entity_poly.entity_id
_entity_poly.type
_entity_poly.pdbx_seq_one_letter_code
_entity_poly.pdbx_strand_id
1 'polypeptide(L)'
;MEQYKVILVDDEVEVIDVMKKKIRWNDLGFDVVGSATNGVKALELVEKLQPDVVLTDIKMPYMDGLELARKLNQDYPNIYIMLCTGFDEFEYAKEAVHLEIKEYMLKPISATELSESLMKLKTTLDREREEKLNVKNWKTISRRFYQSCSPISSFP
;
A
#
# COMPACT_ATOMS: atom_id res chain seq x y z
N MET A 1 8.28 -16.38 -5.81
CA MET A 1 8.26 -14.93 -5.55
C MET A 1 7.18 -14.59 -4.56
N GLU A 2 7.54 -13.84 -3.56
CA GLU A 2 6.56 -13.38 -2.58
C GLU A 2 5.64 -12.34 -3.21
N GLN A 3 4.35 -12.53 -2.97
CA GLN A 3 3.36 -11.56 -3.41
C GLN A 3 3.15 -10.50 -2.34
N TYR A 4 2.79 -9.30 -2.77
CA TYR A 4 2.45 -8.22 -1.85
C TYR A 4 1.06 -8.44 -1.29
N LYS A 5 0.91 -8.23 0.00
CA LYS A 5 -0.37 -8.42 0.69
C LYS A 5 -1.25 -7.20 0.54
N VAL A 6 -2.51 -7.43 0.20
CA VAL A 6 -3.50 -6.37 0.00
C VAL A 6 -4.70 -6.60 0.90
N ILE A 7 -5.19 -5.53 1.50
CA ILE A 7 -6.47 -5.53 2.22
C ILE A 7 -7.43 -4.63 1.46
N LEU A 8 -8.63 -5.12 1.21
CA LEU A 8 -9.70 -4.36 0.58
C LEU A 8 -10.68 -3.88 1.64
N VAL A 9 -11.02 -2.59 1.60
CA VAL A 9 -11.94 -1.99 2.58
C VAL A 9 -13.05 -1.24 1.85
N ASP A 10 -14.27 -1.65 2.06
CA ASP A 10 -15.46 -1.02 1.48
C ASP A 10 -16.66 -1.46 2.30
N ASP A 11 -17.57 -0.53 2.60
CA ASP A 11 -18.77 -0.86 3.35
C ASP A 11 -19.76 -1.71 2.56
N GLU A 12 -19.59 -1.79 1.25
CA GLU A 12 -20.40 -2.65 0.38
C GLU A 12 -19.64 -3.96 0.08
N VAL A 13 -20.12 -5.05 0.64
CA VAL A 13 -19.52 -6.38 0.45
C VAL A 13 -19.48 -6.77 -1.03
N GLU A 14 -20.52 -6.39 -1.78
CA GLU A 14 -20.60 -6.69 -3.22
C GLU A 14 -19.45 -6.05 -3.99
N VAL A 15 -19.05 -4.84 -3.62
CA VAL A 15 -17.92 -4.16 -4.25
C VAL A 15 -16.62 -4.93 -4.01
N ILE A 16 -16.42 -5.38 -2.78
CA ILE A 16 -15.25 -6.18 -2.42
C ILE A 16 -15.23 -7.47 -3.24
N ASP A 17 -16.36 -8.16 -3.33
CA ASP A 17 -16.45 -9.41 -4.09
C ASP A 17 -16.16 -9.21 -5.57
N VAL A 18 -16.69 -8.13 -6.15
CA VAL A 18 -16.44 -7.78 -7.55
C VAL A 18 -14.96 -7.50 -7.77
N MET A 19 -14.33 -6.75 -6.89
CA MET A 19 -12.90 -6.46 -7.01
C MET A 19 -12.06 -7.73 -6.93
N LYS A 20 -12.40 -8.63 -6.01
CA LYS A 20 -11.69 -9.91 -5.89
C LYS A 20 -11.77 -10.75 -7.15
N LYS A 21 -12.95 -10.75 -7.80
CA LYS A 21 -13.20 -11.60 -8.98
C LYS A 21 -12.69 -11.00 -10.28
N LYS A 22 -12.83 -9.70 -10.46
CA LYS A 22 -12.48 -9.03 -11.72
C LYS A 22 -10.99 -8.78 -11.90
N ILE A 23 -10.26 -8.66 -10.82
CA ILE A 23 -8.83 -8.36 -10.85
C ILE A 23 -8.06 -9.66 -10.68
N ARG A 24 -7.07 -9.85 -11.52
CA ARG A 24 -6.16 -11.00 -11.43
C ARG A 24 -5.00 -10.67 -10.49
N TRP A 25 -5.32 -10.58 -9.21
CA TRP A 25 -4.37 -10.14 -8.19
C TRP A 25 -3.08 -10.93 -8.21
N ASN A 26 -3.19 -12.26 -8.25
CA ASN A 26 -2.00 -13.12 -8.22
C ASN A 26 -1.12 -12.93 -9.45
N ASP A 27 -1.73 -12.72 -10.61
CA ASP A 27 -0.98 -12.48 -11.85
C ASP A 27 -0.24 -11.15 -11.81
N LEU A 28 -0.77 -10.19 -11.07
CA LEU A 28 -0.16 -8.86 -10.91
C LEU A 28 0.87 -8.83 -9.77
N GLY A 29 1.03 -9.91 -9.04
CA GLY A 29 1.99 -9.98 -7.94
C GLY A 29 1.41 -9.58 -6.58
N PHE A 30 0.09 -9.63 -6.42
CA PHE A 30 -0.60 -9.27 -5.19
C PHE A 30 -1.45 -10.42 -4.68
N ASP A 31 -1.63 -10.47 -3.37
CA ASP A 31 -2.47 -11.45 -2.70
C ASP A 31 -3.43 -10.71 -1.76
N VAL A 32 -4.73 -10.85 -2.00
CA VAL A 32 -5.75 -10.25 -1.14
C VAL A 32 -5.89 -11.13 0.10
N VAL A 33 -5.30 -10.70 1.18
CA VAL A 33 -5.24 -11.49 2.42
C VAL A 33 -6.39 -11.22 3.37
N GLY A 34 -7.14 -10.16 3.13
CA GLY A 34 -8.30 -9.84 3.97
C GLY A 34 -9.13 -8.73 3.40
N SER A 35 -10.31 -8.55 3.99
CA SER A 35 -11.20 -7.45 3.64
C SER A 35 -11.96 -7.00 4.89
N ALA A 36 -12.38 -5.75 4.90
CA ALA A 36 -13.13 -5.17 5.99
C ALA A 36 -14.24 -4.26 5.47
N THR A 37 -15.29 -4.09 6.25
CA THR A 37 -16.42 -3.24 5.87
C THR A 37 -16.41 -1.88 6.56
N ASN A 38 -15.42 -1.61 7.40
CA ASN A 38 -15.23 -0.30 8.02
C ASN A 38 -13.76 -0.13 8.43
N GLY A 39 -13.40 1.09 8.80
CA GLY A 39 -12.03 1.42 9.15
C GLY A 39 -11.53 0.76 10.43
N VAL A 40 -12.43 0.54 11.40
CA VAL A 40 -12.04 -0.10 12.67
C VAL A 40 -11.59 -1.54 12.43
N LYS A 41 -12.38 -2.30 11.66
CA LYS A 41 -12.02 -3.67 11.30
C LYS A 41 -10.78 -3.71 10.42
N ALA A 42 -10.63 -2.71 9.55
CA ALA A 42 -9.43 -2.61 8.71
C ALA A 42 -8.17 -2.46 9.54
N LEU A 43 -8.20 -1.61 10.58
CA LEU A 43 -7.06 -1.45 11.49
C LEU A 43 -6.72 -2.74 12.22
N GLU A 44 -7.72 -3.51 12.64
CA GLU A 44 -7.48 -4.80 13.27
C GLU A 44 -6.77 -5.76 12.33
N LEU A 45 -7.18 -5.78 11.06
CA LEU A 45 -6.56 -6.62 10.04
C LEU A 45 -5.14 -6.15 9.72
N VAL A 46 -4.92 -4.85 9.67
CA VAL A 46 -3.58 -4.29 9.41
C VAL A 46 -2.61 -4.72 10.51
N GLU A 47 -3.01 -4.61 11.75
CA GLU A 47 -2.18 -5.03 12.88
C GLU A 47 -1.85 -6.52 12.81
N LYS A 48 -2.85 -7.33 12.46
CA LYS A 48 -2.73 -8.79 12.46
C LYS A 48 -1.97 -9.32 11.24
N LEU A 49 -2.24 -8.79 10.06
CA LEU A 49 -1.73 -9.31 8.80
C LEU A 49 -0.55 -8.52 8.23
N GLN A 50 -0.37 -7.29 8.65
CA GLN A 50 0.68 -6.39 8.17
C GLN A 50 0.77 -6.35 6.64
N PRO A 51 -0.28 -5.82 5.96
CA PRO A 51 -0.30 -5.78 4.51
C PRO A 51 0.68 -4.74 3.95
N ASP A 52 0.97 -4.87 2.68
CA ASP A 52 1.78 -3.88 1.96
C ASP A 52 0.92 -2.77 1.38
N VAL A 53 -0.33 -3.08 1.05
CA VAL A 53 -1.25 -2.15 0.39
C VAL A 53 -2.62 -2.24 1.05
N VAL A 54 -3.24 -1.09 1.25
CA VAL A 54 -4.64 -0.98 1.69
C VAL A 54 -5.40 -0.20 0.63
N LEU A 55 -6.40 -0.82 0.05
CA LEU A 55 -7.31 -0.20 -0.92
C LEU A 55 -8.63 0.04 -0.21
N THR A 56 -8.98 1.30 0.03
CA THR A 56 -10.13 1.65 0.85
C THR A 56 -11.07 2.65 0.19
N ASP A 57 -12.36 2.49 0.44
CA ASP A 57 -13.36 3.50 0.15
C ASP A 57 -13.23 4.65 1.15
N ILE A 58 -13.79 5.81 0.82
CA ILE A 58 -13.76 6.97 1.71
C ILE A 58 -14.93 6.94 2.70
N LYS A 59 -16.15 6.85 2.19
CA LYS A 59 -17.34 6.86 3.05
C LYS A 59 -17.66 5.48 3.60
N MET A 60 -17.43 5.32 4.89
CA MET A 60 -17.73 4.08 5.60
C MET A 60 -18.25 4.41 6.99
N PRO A 61 -19.08 3.53 7.59
CA PRO A 61 -19.54 3.75 8.96
C PRO A 61 -18.39 3.62 9.97
N TYR A 62 -18.54 4.28 11.10
CA TYR A 62 -17.63 4.29 12.26
C TYR A 62 -16.32 5.01 12.00
N MET A 63 -15.59 4.65 10.98
CA MET A 63 -14.31 5.27 10.62
C MET A 63 -14.23 5.32 9.10
N ASP A 64 -14.14 6.52 8.53
CA ASP A 64 -14.03 6.68 7.08
C ASP A 64 -12.61 6.40 6.58
N GLY A 65 -12.48 6.34 5.25
CA GLY A 65 -11.19 6.02 4.62
C GLY A 65 -10.10 7.06 4.86
N LEU A 66 -10.46 8.32 5.02
CA LEU A 66 -9.47 9.38 5.30
C LEU A 66 -8.94 9.27 6.72
N GLU A 67 -9.80 8.98 7.68
CA GLU A 67 -9.38 8.76 9.06
C GLU A 67 -8.53 7.50 9.17
N LEU A 68 -8.93 6.44 8.46
CA LEU A 68 -8.14 5.22 8.37
C LEU A 68 -6.76 5.51 7.79
N ALA A 69 -6.68 6.27 6.70
CA ALA A 69 -5.42 6.64 6.07
C ALA A 69 -4.53 7.44 7.02
N ARG A 70 -5.12 8.36 7.78
CA ARG A 70 -4.37 9.15 8.76
C ARG A 70 -3.73 8.27 9.82
N LYS A 71 -4.48 7.33 10.36
CA LYS A 71 -3.97 6.39 11.37
C LYS A 71 -2.90 5.47 10.81
N LEU A 72 -3.08 5.00 9.58
CA LEU A 72 -2.09 4.17 8.93
C LEU A 72 -0.79 4.93 8.68
N ASN A 73 -0.87 6.18 8.28
CA ASN A 73 0.31 7.01 8.08
C ASN A 73 1.09 7.24 9.37
N GLN A 74 0.40 7.33 10.50
CA GLN A 74 1.03 7.50 11.80
C GLN A 74 1.70 6.23 12.31
N ASP A 75 0.99 5.11 12.25
CA ASP A 75 1.41 3.86 12.88
C ASP A 75 2.12 2.91 11.93
N TYR A 76 1.80 2.98 10.64
CA TYR A 76 2.32 2.05 9.62
C TYR A 76 2.73 2.82 8.37
N PRO A 77 3.79 3.64 8.44
CA PRO A 77 4.15 4.54 7.33
C PRO A 77 4.61 3.82 6.06
N ASN A 78 4.92 2.55 6.14
CA ASN A 78 5.37 1.77 5.00
C ASN A 78 4.23 1.18 4.16
N ILE A 79 2.99 1.28 4.65
CA ILE A 79 1.84 0.78 3.92
C ILE A 79 1.42 1.78 2.85
N TYR A 80 1.21 1.28 1.62
CA TYR A 80 0.68 2.08 0.53
C TYR A 80 -0.83 2.13 0.61
N ILE A 81 -1.37 3.33 0.55
CA ILE A 81 -2.80 3.55 0.66
C ILE A 81 -3.34 4.02 -0.68
N MET A 82 -4.35 3.32 -1.17
CA MET A 82 -5.10 3.69 -2.38
C MET A 82 -6.52 4.01 -1.97
N LEU A 83 -7.00 5.20 -2.33
CA LEU A 83 -8.37 5.61 -2.04
C LEU A 83 -9.26 5.49 -3.25
N CYS A 84 -10.45 4.91 -3.05
CA CYS A 84 -11.49 4.85 -4.07
C CYS A 84 -12.59 5.82 -3.66
N THR A 85 -12.89 6.78 -4.53
CA THR A 85 -13.85 7.83 -4.21
C THR A 85 -14.99 7.87 -5.22
N GLY A 86 -16.20 8.19 -4.77
CA GLY A 86 -17.28 8.57 -5.65
C GLY A 86 -17.04 9.99 -6.18
N PHE A 87 -17.75 10.35 -7.25
CA PHE A 87 -17.60 11.66 -7.86
C PHE A 87 -17.90 12.79 -6.85
N ASP A 88 -18.90 12.60 -6.01
CA ASP A 88 -19.29 13.57 -5.01
C ASP A 88 -18.30 13.72 -3.87
N GLU A 89 -17.40 12.75 -3.71
CA GLU A 89 -16.43 12.70 -2.62
C GLU A 89 -15.07 13.23 -3.03
N PHE A 90 -14.90 13.57 -4.30
CA PHE A 90 -13.61 14.01 -4.84
C PHE A 90 -13.07 15.26 -4.12
N GLU A 91 -13.95 16.23 -3.86
CA GLU A 91 -13.56 17.44 -3.13
C GLU A 91 -13.14 17.12 -1.70
N TYR A 92 -13.82 16.16 -1.06
CA TYR A 92 -13.47 15.68 0.26
C TYR A 92 -12.09 15.03 0.27
N ALA A 93 -11.79 14.27 -0.77
CA ALA A 93 -10.49 13.61 -0.92
C ALA A 93 -9.35 14.62 -1.14
N LYS A 94 -9.63 15.75 -1.76
CA LYS A 94 -8.63 16.80 -1.96
C LYS A 94 -8.13 17.40 -0.64
N GLU A 95 -8.96 17.41 0.38
CA GLU A 95 -8.57 17.89 1.71
C GLU A 95 -7.51 17.01 2.34
N ALA A 96 -7.35 15.79 1.83
CA ALA A 96 -6.37 14.82 2.32
C ALA A 96 -5.01 14.93 1.64
N VAL A 97 -4.73 16.06 0.97
CA VAL A 97 -3.46 16.27 0.26
C VAL A 97 -2.25 16.12 1.19
N HIS A 98 -2.43 16.39 2.48
CA HIS A 98 -1.37 16.25 3.47
C HIS A 98 -1.12 14.82 3.93
N LEU A 99 -1.98 13.88 3.53
CA LEU A 99 -1.80 12.47 3.83
C LEU A 99 -0.98 11.81 2.73
N GLU A 100 -0.13 10.87 3.11
CA GLU A 100 0.64 10.10 2.14
C GLU A 100 -0.23 9.01 1.51
N ILE A 101 -1.05 9.42 0.56
CA ILE A 101 -1.90 8.53 -0.22
C ILE A 101 -1.31 8.42 -1.61
N LYS A 102 -0.98 7.22 -2.02
CA LYS A 102 -0.25 6.99 -3.28
C LYS A 102 -1.14 7.08 -4.50
N GLU A 103 -2.41 6.76 -4.36
CA GLU A 103 -3.30 6.76 -5.51
C GLU A 103 -4.72 7.09 -5.11
N TYR A 104 -5.41 7.85 -5.96
CA TYR A 104 -6.85 8.13 -5.85
C TYR A 104 -7.53 7.58 -7.08
N MET A 105 -8.61 6.83 -6.90
CA MET A 105 -9.38 6.29 -8.01
C MET A 105 -10.83 6.71 -7.90
N LEU A 106 -11.44 7.08 -9.03
CA LEU A 106 -12.84 7.44 -9.09
C LEU A 106 -13.70 6.21 -9.34
N LYS A 107 -14.79 6.09 -8.61
CA LYS A 107 -15.80 5.06 -8.87
C LYS A 107 -16.71 5.49 -10.04
N PRO A 108 -17.20 4.57 -10.86
CA PRO A 108 -17.00 3.12 -10.78
C PRO A 108 -15.59 2.71 -11.22
N ILE A 109 -14.98 1.78 -10.47
CA ILE A 109 -13.61 1.36 -10.75
C ILE A 109 -13.60 0.38 -11.90
N SER A 110 -12.85 0.73 -12.95
CA SER A 110 -12.60 -0.16 -14.07
C SER A 110 -11.55 -1.18 -13.69
N ALA A 111 -11.77 -2.44 -14.04
CA ALA A 111 -10.77 -3.49 -13.82
C ALA A 111 -9.46 -3.17 -14.54
N THR A 112 -9.53 -2.58 -15.72
CA THR A 112 -8.36 -2.16 -16.49
C THR A 112 -7.58 -1.07 -15.76
N GLU A 113 -8.25 -0.02 -15.29
CA GLU A 113 -7.61 1.07 -14.57
C GLU A 113 -6.96 0.59 -13.28
N LEU A 114 -7.67 -0.22 -12.50
CA LEU A 114 -7.12 -0.74 -11.27
C LEU A 114 -5.93 -1.64 -11.53
N SER A 115 -6.02 -2.51 -12.54
CA SER A 115 -4.90 -3.38 -12.91
C SER A 115 -3.67 -2.57 -13.32
N GLU A 116 -3.84 -1.51 -14.09
CA GLU A 116 -2.75 -0.63 -14.49
C GLU A 116 -2.11 0.07 -13.29
N SER A 117 -2.93 0.56 -12.37
CA SER A 117 -2.44 1.18 -11.14
C SER A 117 -1.67 0.20 -10.28
N LEU A 118 -2.15 -1.03 -10.18
CA LEU A 118 -1.46 -2.09 -9.43
C LEU A 118 -0.13 -2.46 -10.07
N MET A 119 -0.06 -2.49 -11.39
CA MET A 119 1.19 -2.76 -12.10
C MET A 119 2.23 -1.68 -11.83
N LYS A 120 1.82 -0.43 -11.85
CA LYS A 120 2.71 0.69 -11.49
C LYS A 120 3.15 0.59 -10.04
N LEU A 121 2.22 0.28 -9.15
CA LEU A 121 2.52 0.14 -7.74
C LEU A 121 3.51 -1.00 -7.50
N LYS A 122 3.33 -2.13 -8.18
CA LYS A 122 4.25 -3.26 -8.06
C LYS A 122 5.66 -2.86 -8.46
N THR A 123 5.81 -2.11 -9.55
CA THR A 123 7.11 -1.61 -9.98
C THR A 123 7.75 -0.75 -8.91
N THR A 124 6.98 0.13 -8.29
CA THR A 124 7.44 0.99 -7.20
C THR A 124 7.86 0.17 -5.98
N LEU A 125 7.03 -0.80 -5.58
CA LEU A 125 7.31 -1.66 -4.43
C LEU A 125 8.55 -2.52 -4.66
N ASP A 126 8.70 -3.08 -5.85
CA ASP A 126 9.87 -3.88 -6.21
C ASP A 126 11.15 -3.05 -6.15
N ARG A 127 11.11 -1.83 -6.66
CA ARG A 127 12.24 -0.91 -6.64
C ARG A 127 12.62 -0.54 -5.20
N GLU A 128 11.64 -0.22 -4.37
CA GLU A 128 11.90 0.10 -2.97
C GLU A 128 12.48 -1.09 -2.20
N ARG A 129 11.99 -2.28 -2.50
CA ARG A 129 12.53 -3.51 -1.89
C ARG A 129 13.98 -3.72 -2.29
N GLU A 130 14.31 -3.52 -3.55
CA GLU A 130 15.68 -3.62 -4.03
C GLU A 130 16.59 -2.57 -3.40
N GLU A 131 16.13 -1.34 -3.29
CA GLU A 131 16.88 -0.27 -2.64
C GLU A 131 17.21 -0.61 -1.18
N LYS A 132 16.23 -1.14 -0.45
CA LYS A 132 16.45 -1.58 0.93
C LYS A 132 17.47 -2.71 1.03
N LEU A 133 17.41 -3.67 0.13
CA LEU A 133 18.37 -4.77 0.07
C LEU A 133 19.76 -4.26 -0.29
N ASN A 134 19.86 -3.36 -1.25
CA ASN A 134 21.12 -2.76 -1.67
C ASN A 134 21.77 -1.98 -0.53
N VAL A 135 20.99 -1.23 0.23
CA VAL A 135 21.50 -0.50 1.40
C VAL A 135 22.04 -1.46 2.45
N LYS A 136 21.34 -2.55 2.73
CA LYS A 136 21.81 -3.58 3.67
C LYS A 136 23.12 -4.22 3.18
N ASN A 137 23.16 -4.59 1.92
CA ASN A 137 24.33 -5.20 1.31
C ASN A 137 25.52 -4.25 1.33
N TRP A 138 25.30 -2.99 1.01
CA TRP A 138 26.31 -1.96 1.04
C TRP A 138 26.90 -1.81 2.44
N LYS A 139 26.08 -1.74 3.47
CA LYS A 139 26.56 -1.64 4.86
C LYS A 139 27.40 -2.85 5.26
N THR A 140 26.99 -4.03 4.85
CA THR A 140 27.74 -5.26 5.14
C THR A 140 29.09 -5.26 4.41
N ILE A 141 29.11 -4.89 3.15
CA ILE A 141 30.31 -4.81 2.34
C ILE A 141 31.28 -3.76 2.90
N SER A 142 30.77 -2.61 3.28
CA SER A 142 31.56 -1.54 3.89
C SER A 142 32.25 -1.99 5.18
N ARG A 143 31.54 -2.71 6.05
CA ARG A 143 32.11 -3.24 7.29
C ARG A 143 33.25 -4.22 7.02
N ARG A 144 33.06 -5.13 6.08
CA ARG A 144 34.10 -6.10 5.70
C ARG A 144 35.32 -5.39 5.11
N PHE A 145 35.06 -4.39 4.29
CA PHE A 145 36.12 -3.60 3.67
C PHE A 145 36.95 -2.88 4.74
N TYR A 146 36.34 -2.25 5.70
CA TYR A 146 37.05 -1.59 6.79
C TYR A 146 37.88 -2.54 7.64
N GLN A 147 37.38 -3.75 7.85
CA GLN A 147 38.13 -4.75 8.64
C GLN A 147 39.36 -5.26 7.90
N SER A 148 39.32 -5.37 6.56
CA SER A 148 40.38 -5.92 5.78
C SER A 148 41.33 -4.87 5.22
N CYS A 149 40.90 -3.62 5.07
CA CYS A 149 41.68 -2.55 4.44
C CYS A 149 41.64 -1.27 5.28
N SER A 150 41.90 -1.42 6.58
CA SER A 150 41.78 -0.31 7.52
C SER A 150 42.62 0.94 7.21
N PRO A 151 43.79 0.89 6.56
CA PRO A 151 44.57 2.11 6.31
C PRO A 151 43.99 3.01 5.23
N ILE A 152 43.03 2.57 4.48
CA ILE A 152 42.44 3.39 3.41
C ILE A 152 41.29 4.18 3.98
N SER A 153 41.60 5.37 4.45
CA SER A 153 40.63 6.22 5.12
C SER A 153 39.92 7.20 4.21
N SER A 154 40.13 7.15 2.93
CA SER A 154 39.58 8.11 1.97
C SER A 154 38.20 7.76 1.47
N PHE A 155 37.44 7.04 2.23
CA PHE A 155 36.04 6.74 1.90
C PHE A 155 35.16 7.88 2.36
N PRO A 156 34.41 8.50 1.45
CA PRO A 156 33.44 9.53 1.82
C PRO A 156 32.27 8.96 2.60
#